data_1df20a8a69d09ab5796dfe96dd5ca529
#
_entry.id   1df20a8a69d09ab5796dfe96dd5ca529
#
_cell.length_a   1.000
_cell.length_b   1.000
_cell.length_c   1.000
_cell.angle_alpha   90.00
_cell.angle_beta   90.00
_cell.angle_gamma   90.00
#
_symmetry.space_group_name_H-M   'P 1'
#
loop_
_entity.id
_entity.type
_entity.pdbx_description
1 polymer ?
#
loop_
_entity_poly.entity_id
_entity_poly.type
_entity_poly.pdbx_seq_one_letter_code
_entity_poly.pdbx_strand_id
1 'polypeptide(L)'
;LPYKLKQGVIDFWLHIFLFVRQQEFALYNGETFVLNINKELFELLQKRLNDFTIKAFDVNGIKLELFNKYREFLNKERGETITSNSLMDTIRPFFNFYNGLNKYAKTTRKFDYDVTAKFRDVLATAKDPCKAFLEDIPAALGYNDFHNEEFAAQYLQLIKTAVHELVICYDLFIDRIEDAVVGYLGLPHDYIKYKEILVQRYSSINKGLLTTKSKSFLDRVLAPSDNKREFYEKIGLVVFDRKIESIEDKEEALFLSNLTHLFGELERYTAFNEVNNETDEVAFNFELATSKGEFKSSRTDRPPKVKLAEVAEIENRIQTLLSGNDELDVCILLKMLNEKLR
;
A
#
# COMPACT_ATOMS: atom_id res chain seq x y z
N LEU A 1 25.50 -36.62 37.71
CA LEU A 1 25.68 -35.20 38.00
C LEU A 1 25.93 -35.05 39.50
N PRO A 2 26.98 -34.32 39.97
CA PRO A 2 27.34 -34.20 41.37
C PRO A 2 26.28 -33.41 42.20
N TYR A 3 25.42 -32.63 41.56
CA TYR A 3 24.41 -31.83 42.23
C TYR A 3 23.02 -32.14 41.67
N LYS A 4 22.12 -32.71 42.51
CA LYS A 4 20.72 -32.94 42.15
C LYS A 4 19.91 -31.67 42.46
N LEU A 5 19.88 -30.71 41.55
CA LEU A 5 18.97 -29.58 41.65
C LEU A 5 17.54 -30.02 41.31
N LYS A 6 16.57 -29.50 42.05
CA LYS A 6 15.14 -29.68 41.73
C LYS A 6 14.81 -28.95 40.42
N GLN A 7 13.94 -29.53 39.59
CA GLN A 7 13.56 -28.98 38.26
C GLN A 7 13.18 -27.50 38.38
N GLY A 8 12.34 -27.12 39.31
CA GLY A 8 11.93 -25.71 39.46
C GLY A 8 13.07 -24.73 39.76
N VAL A 9 14.18 -25.20 40.37
CA VAL A 9 15.39 -24.38 40.57
C VAL A 9 16.14 -24.21 39.24
N ILE A 10 16.22 -25.28 38.45
CA ILE A 10 16.85 -25.22 37.10
C ILE A 10 16.07 -24.24 36.23
N ASP A 11 14.76 -24.38 36.19
CA ASP A 11 13.87 -23.50 35.39
C ASP A 11 14.04 -22.02 35.82
N PHE A 12 14.04 -21.74 37.10
CA PHE A 12 14.25 -20.38 37.60
C PHE A 12 15.62 -19.81 37.20
N TRP A 13 16.70 -20.58 37.38
CA TRP A 13 18.04 -20.16 37.00
C TRP A 13 18.18 -19.97 35.48
N LEU A 14 17.57 -20.83 34.67
CA LEU A 14 17.56 -20.69 33.21
C LEU A 14 16.91 -19.36 32.77
N HIS A 15 15.75 -19.04 33.38
CA HIS A 15 15.07 -17.77 33.02
C HIS A 15 15.91 -16.54 33.43
N ILE A 16 16.51 -16.57 34.64
CA ILE A 16 17.40 -15.49 35.07
C ILE A 16 18.61 -15.38 34.12
N PHE A 17 19.25 -16.51 33.79
CA PHE A 17 20.39 -16.54 32.90
C PHE A 17 20.05 -15.93 31.55
N LEU A 18 18.98 -16.40 30.94
CA LEU A 18 18.54 -15.90 29.63
C LEU A 18 18.21 -14.40 29.66
N PHE A 19 17.58 -13.92 30.73
CA PHE A 19 17.25 -12.52 30.88
C PHE A 19 18.48 -11.63 31.12
N VAL A 20 19.37 -12.03 32.04
CA VAL A 20 20.53 -11.23 32.43
C VAL A 20 21.62 -11.24 31.35
N ARG A 21 21.80 -12.39 30.67
CA ARG A 21 22.85 -12.60 29.67
C ARG A 21 22.38 -12.53 28.23
N GLN A 22 21.15 -12.06 27.97
CA GLN A 22 20.56 -11.99 26.64
C GLN A 22 21.40 -11.26 25.60
N GLN A 23 22.37 -10.49 26.02
CA GLN A 23 23.27 -9.72 25.16
C GLN A 23 24.49 -10.51 24.70
N GLU A 24 24.78 -11.65 25.31
CA GLU A 24 26.02 -12.43 25.06
C GLU A 24 25.78 -13.61 24.12
N PHE A 25 24.54 -13.90 23.77
CA PHE A 25 24.17 -15.03 22.91
C PHE A 25 22.97 -14.76 22.02
N ALA A 26 22.84 -15.55 20.96
CA ALA A 26 21.60 -15.69 20.20
C ALA A 26 20.83 -16.92 20.68
N LEU A 27 19.52 -16.76 20.88
CA LEU A 27 18.61 -17.84 21.19
C LEU A 27 17.84 -18.24 19.91
N TYR A 28 17.73 -19.54 19.67
CA TYR A 28 17.01 -20.08 18.53
C TYR A 28 15.93 -21.05 19.01
N ASN A 29 14.78 -21.03 18.34
CA ASN A 29 13.74 -22.06 18.40
C ASN A 29 13.79 -22.87 17.09
N GLY A 30 14.35 -24.08 17.16
CA GLY A 30 14.76 -24.80 15.96
C GLY A 30 15.84 -24.02 15.20
N GLU A 31 15.53 -23.67 13.96
CA GLU A 31 16.42 -22.84 13.11
C GLU A 31 16.08 -21.35 13.15
N THR A 32 15.02 -20.93 13.87
CA THR A 32 14.53 -19.56 13.86
C THR A 32 15.11 -18.79 15.03
N PHE A 33 15.75 -17.65 14.74
CA PHE A 33 16.26 -16.73 15.75
C PHE A 33 15.13 -16.08 16.54
N VAL A 34 15.27 -16.05 17.87
CA VAL A 34 14.33 -15.40 18.80
C VAL A 34 14.78 -13.97 19.04
N LEU A 35 14.07 -13.01 18.45
CA LEU A 35 14.44 -11.59 18.52
C LEU A 35 14.26 -10.99 19.92
N ASN A 36 13.17 -11.32 20.62
CA ASN A 36 12.82 -10.76 21.90
C ASN A 36 12.58 -11.83 22.96
N ILE A 37 13.23 -11.69 24.09
CA ILE A 37 13.03 -12.54 25.26
C ILE A 37 11.91 -11.91 26.10
N ASN A 38 10.70 -12.47 25.99
CA ASN A 38 9.48 -12.00 26.63
C ASN A 38 8.81 -13.12 27.47
N LYS A 39 7.68 -12.80 28.09
CA LYS A 39 6.95 -13.74 28.94
C LYS A 39 6.47 -14.96 28.17
N GLU A 40 5.95 -14.78 26.96
CA GLU A 40 5.45 -15.85 26.11
C GLU A 40 6.56 -16.84 25.75
N LEU A 41 7.77 -16.35 25.51
CA LEU A 41 8.94 -17.17 25.28
C LEU A 41 9.27 -18.04 26.48
N PHE A 42 9.22 -17.47 27.70
CA PHE A 42 9.49 -18.25 28.91
C PHE A 42 8.46 -19.36 29.14
N GLU A 43 7.18 -19.11 28.83
CA GLU A 43 6.15 -20.13 28.87
C GLU A 43 6.39 -21.26 27.83
N LEU A 44 6.89 -20.89 26.66
CA LEU A 44 7.24 -21.84 25.60
C LEU A 44 8.48 -22.66 25.98
N LEU A 45 9.51 -22.05 26.53
CA LEU A 45 10.72 -22.71 27.02
C LEU A 45 10.41 -23.78 28.06
N GLN A 46 9.50 -23.51 29.00
CA GLN A 46 9.09 -24.50 30.01
C GLN A 46 8.44 -25.74 29.39
N LYS A 47 7.73 -25.58 28.26
CA LYS A 47 7.00 -26.66 27.59
C LYS A 47 7.87 -27.42 26.60
N ARG A 48 8.86 -26.77 25.97
CA ARG A 48 9.60 -27.29 24.82
C ARG A 48 11.08 -26.91 24.86
N LEU A 49 11.74 -27.11 25.98
CA LEU A 49 13.14 -26.72 26.18
C LEU A 49 14.09 -27.31 25.10
N ASN A 50 13.82 -28.51 24.65
CA ASN A 50 14.68 -29.21 23.67
C ASN A 50 14.64 -28.60 22.27
N ASP A 51 13.65 -27.76 21.97
CA ASP A 51 13.56 -27.08 20.68
C ASP A 51 14.45 -25.83 20.64
N PHE A 52 15.01 -25.43 21.78
CA PHE A 52 15.83 -24.23 21.88
C PHE A 52 17.32 -24.53 21.91
N THR A 53 18.07 -23.71 21.19
CA THR A 53 19.53 -23.71 21.18
C THR A 53 20.08 -22.30 21.44
N ILE A 54 21.22 -22.25 22.14
CA ILE A 54 21.94 -21.01 22.44
C ILE A 54 23.24 -21.04 21.64
N LYS A 55 23.54 -19.94 20.91
CA LYS A 55 24.78 -19.74 20.20
C LYS A 55 25.49 -18.52 20.76
N ALA A 56 26.69 -18.71 21.33
CA ALA A 56 27.52 -17.60 21.77
C ALA A 56 28.04 -16.79 20.55
N PHE A 57 28.21 -15.47 20.73
CA PHE A 57 28.77 -14.63 19.69
C PHE A 57 30.29 -14.67 19.74
N ASP A 58 30.90 -14.91 18.59
CA ASP A 58 32.33 -14.74 18.36
C ASP A 58 32.53 -13.67 17.27
N VAL A 59 32.74 -12.43 17.70
CA VAL A 59 32.88 -11.28 16.81
C VAL A 59 34.28 -10.68 17.03
N ASN A 60 35.22 -11.04 16.16
CA ASN A 60 36.60 -10.62 16.24
C ASN A 60 37.06 -9.87 14.98
N GLY A 61 38.06 -9.00 15.12
CA GLY A 61 38.72 -8.32 14.00
C GLY A 61 37.78 -7.41 13.19
N ILE A 62 37.80 -7.55 11.88
CA ILE A 62 37.04 -6.72 10.90
C ILE A 62 35.55 -6.78 11.15
N LYS A 63 35.02 -7.94 11.61
CA LYS A 63 33.62 -8.09 11.97
C LYS A 63 33.22 -7.19 13.14
N LEU A 64 34.12 -7.00 14.08
CA LEU A 64 33.90 -6.07 15.21
C LEU A 64 33.89 -4.60 14.74
N GLU A 65 34.73 -4.24 13.80
CA GLU A 65 34.75 -2.89 13.22
C GLU A 65 33.45 -2.58 12.46
N LEU A 66 33.03 -3.46 11.57
CA LEU A 66 31.74 -3.33 10.88
C LEU A 66 30.58 -3.20 11.87
N PHE A 67 30.59 -3.98 12.92
CA PHE A 67 29.61 -3.94 13.97
C PHE A 67 29.59 -2.58 14.70
N ASN A 68 30.75 -2.01 15.02
CA ASN A 68 30.85 -0.67 15.60
C ASN A 68 30.29 0.40 14.67
N LYS A 69 30.49 0.26 13.36
CA LYS A 69 29.93 1.16 12.36
C LYS A 69 28.38 1.08 12.28
N TYR A 70 27.78 -0.11 12.39
CA TYR A 70 26.31 -0.24 12.52
C TYR A 70 25.79 0.48 13.77
N ARG A 71 26.51 0.36 14.89
CA ARG A 71 26.14 1.05 16.14
C ARG A 71 26.24 2.57 16.01
N GLU A 72 27.31 3.08 15.41
CA GLU A 72 27.46 4.51 15.11
C GLU A 72 26.33 5.03 14.23
N PHE A 73 25.97 4.27 13.20
CA PHE A 73 24.85 4.60 12.31
C PHE A 73 23.52 4.72 13.08
N LEU A 74 23.19 3.76 13.92
CA LEU A 74 21.94 3.78 14.70
C LEU A 74 21.93 4.95 15.71
N ASN A 75 23.03 5.20 16.40
CA ASN A 75 23.14 6.31 17.33
C ASN A 75 22.98 7.67 16.63
N LYS A 76 23.55 7.83 15.45
CA LYS A 76 23.51 9.09 14.69
C LYS A 76 22.14 9.33 14.04
N GLU A 77 21.54 8.33 13.42
CA GLU A 77 20.32 8.50 12.62
C GLU A 77 19.02 8.38 13.44
N ARG A 78 19.05 7.62 14.56
CA ARG A 78 17.86 7.41 15.39
C ARG A 78 17.92 8.12 16.75
N GLY A 79 19.05 8.71 17.11
CA GLY A 79 19.23 9.33 18.43
C GLY A 79 19.17 8.31 19.58
N GLU A 80 19.30 7.02 19.27
CA GLU A 80 19.34 5.95 20.28
C GLU A 80 20.75 5.92 20.89
N THR A 81 20.84 5.95 22.22
CA THR A 81 22.11 5.84 22.92
C THR A 81 22.41 4.37 23.15
N ILE A 82 22.92 3.66 22.14
CA ILE A 82 23.37 2.27 22.32
C ILE A 82 24.76 2.32 22.93
N THR A 83 24.85 2.20 24.24
CA THR A 83 26.09 2.22 25.02
C THR A 83 26.67 0.82 25.20
N SER A 84 25.87 -0.23 24.98
CA SER A 84 26.33 -1.61 25.15
C SER A 84 27.19 -2.06 23.96
N ASN A 85 28.20 -2.90 24.25
CA ASN A 85 29.02 -3.57 23.23
C ASN A 85 28.34 -4.86 22.73
N SER A 86 27.05 -5.01 22.95
CA SER A 86 26.29 -6.19 22.57
C SER A 86 25.96 -6.17 21.09
N LEU A 87 26.25 -7.27 20.41
CA LEU A 87 25.84 -7.51 19.03
C LEU A 87 24.32 -7.40 18.87
N MET A 88 23.58 -7.95 19.84
CA MET A 88 22.12 -7.99 19.79
C MET A 88 21.49 -6.61 19.92
N ASP A 89 22.03 -5.75 20.76
CA ASP A 89 21.51 -4.38 20.93
C ASP A 89 21.70 -3.56 19.64
N THR A 90 22.73 -3.86 18.87
CA THR A 90 22.98 -3.20 17.57
C THR A 90 22.11 -3.78 16.44
N ILE A 91 21.86 -5.09 16.44
CA ILE A 91 21.13 -5.76 15.36
C ILE A 91 19.60 -5.68 15.53
N ARG A 92 19.13 -5.81 16.77
CA ARG A 92 17.70 -5.80 17.11
C ARG A 92 16.92 -4.62 16.52
N PRO A 93 17.41 -3.38 16.51
CA PRO A 93 16.71 -2.25 15.88
C PRO A 93 16.42 -2.45 14.39
N PHE A 94 17.27 -3.11 13.64
CA PHE A 94 17.05 -3.37 12.22
C PHE A 94 15.93 -4.41 12.02
N PHE A 95 15.90 -5.47 12.84
CA PHE A 95 14.80 -6.45 12.78
C PHE A 95 13.48 -5.84 13.25
N ASN A 96 13.50 -5.03 14.31
CA ASN A 96 12.31 -4.29 14.76
C ASN A 96 11.82 -3.33 13.68
N PHE A 97 12.73 -2.64 13.01
CA PHE A 97 12.42 -1.81 11.86
C PHE A 97 11.73 -2.61 10.75
N TYR A 98 12.32 -3.74 10.32
CA TYR A 98 11.71 -4.61 9.32
C TYR A 98 10.34 -5.11 9.75
N ASN A 99 10.18 -5.56 11.00
CA ASN A 99 8.90 -6.05 11.52
C ASN A 99 7.84 -4.95 11.53
N GLY A 100 8.23 -3.71 11.82
CA GLY A 100 7.37 -2.53 11.83
C GLY A 100 6.97 -2.00 10.45
N LEU A 101 7.62 -2.46 9.37
CA LEU A 101 7.24 -2.07 8.01
C LEU A 101 5.82 -2.54 7.68
N ASN A 102 5.07 -1.72 6.93
CA ASN A 102 3.79 -2.11 6.38
C ASN A 102 3.94 -3.23 5.33
N LYS A 103 2.83 -3.83 4.94
CA LYS A 103 2.86 -4.95 4.00
C LYS A 103 3.39 -4.55 2.63
N TYR A 104 3.07 -3.34 2.15
CA TYR A 104 3.57 -2.82 0.87
C TYR A 104 5.10 -2.76 0.85
N ALA A 105 5.73 -2.13 1.86
CA ALA A 105 7.19 -2.04 1.96
C ALA A 105 7.87 -3.41 2.03
N LYS A 106 7.19 -4.42 2.61
CA LYS A 106 7.70 -5.80 2.69
C LYS A 106 7.65 -6.56 1.36
N THR A 107 6.80 -6.14 0.41
CA THR A 107 6.56 -6.91 -0.83
C THR A 107 6.96 -6.19 -2.11
N THR A 108 6.90 -4.86 -2.16
CA THR A 108 7.20 -4.08 -3.36
C THR A 108 8.63 -4.27 -3.86
N ARG A 109 8.82 -4.15 -5.16
CA ARG A 109 10.12 -4.07 -5.86
C ARG A 109 10.35 -2.70 -6.49
N LYS A 110 9.43 -1.75 -6.27
CA LYS A 110 9.50 -0.40 -6.82
C LYS A 110 10.38 0.50 -5.96
N PHE A 111 11.67 0.31 -6.06
CA PHE A 111 12.71 1.13 -5.44
C PHE A 111 13.58 1.74 -6.53
N ASP A 112 14.17 2.88 -6.24
CA ASP A 112 15.13 3.53 -7.15
C ASP A 112 16.45 2.77 -7.17
N TYR A 113 16.79 2.09 -6.05
CA TYR A 113 18.01 1.32 -5.90
C TYR A 113 17.75 -0.16 -5.61
N ASP A 114 18.34 -1.03 -6.41
CA ASP A 114 18.25 -2.50 -6.23
C ASP A 114 18.74 -2.98 -4.85
N VAL A 115 19.63 -2.22 -4.22
CA VAL A 115 20.19 -2.54 -2.90
C VAL A 115 19.09 -2.59 -1.84
N THR A 116 18.03 -1.81 -1.97
CA THR A 116 16.93 -1.74 -1.02
C THR A 116 16.16 -3.06 -0.94
N ALA A 117 15.83 -3.61 -2.11
CA ALA A 117 15.16 -4.92 -2.16
C ALA A 117 16.06 -6.03 -1.59
N LYS A 118 17.36 -6.02 -1.93
CA LYS A 118 18.33 -7.02 -1.45
C LYS A 118 18.49 -6.94 0.07
N PHE A 119 18.67 -5.74 0.62
CA PHE A 119 18.77 -5.51 2.06
C PHE A 119 17.53 -6.02 2.80
N ARG A 120 16.34 -5.64 2.34
CA ARG A 120 15.06 -6.09 2.90
C ARG A 120 14.91 -7.61 2.87
N ASP A 121 15.25 -8.24 1.74
CA ASP A 121 15.07 -9.67 1.55
C ASP A 121 15.99 -10.48 2.48
N VAL A 122 17.20 -9.99 2.74
CA VAL A 122 18.08 -10.60 3.75
C VAL A 122 17.45 -10.48 5.14
N LEU A 123 16.93 -9.31 5.54
CA LEU A 123 16.24 -9.16 6.82
C LEU A 123 15.01 -10.07 6.95
N ALA A 124 14.27 -10.26 5.84
CA ALA A 124 13.09 -11.11 5.79
C ALA A 124 13.40 -12.59 6.00
N THR A 125 14.58 -13.05 5.54
CA THR A 125 14.96 -14.48 5.52
C THR A 125 16.02 -14.84 6.53
N ALA A 126 16.52 -13.87 7.29
CA ALA A 126 17.60 -14.05 8.25
C ALA A 126 17.24 -15.06 9.36
N LYS A 127 17.95 -16.17 9.39
CA LYS A 127 17.85 -17.17 10.46
C LYS A 127 18.90 -16.96 11.55
N ASP A 128 20.09 -16.52 11.17
CA ASP A 128 21.21 -16.21 12.06
C ASP A 128 21.55 -14.72 11.94
N PRO A 129 21.33 -13.90 13.00
CA PRO A 129 21.56 -12.46 12.96
C PRO A 129 23.03 -12.10 12.75
N CYS A 130 23.97 -12.88 13.31
CA CYS A 130 25.39 -12.66 13.08
C CYS A 130 25.75 -12.85 11.61
N LYS A 131 25.31 -13.95 11.03
CA LYS A 131 25.53 -14.25 9.63
C LYS A 131 24.87 -13.22 8.74
N ALA A 132 23.61 -12.85 9.03
CA ALA A 132 22.89 -11.85 8.26
C ALA A 132 23.62 -10.51 8.17
N PHE A 133 24.11 -9.98 9.30
CA PHE A 133 24.72 -8.65 9.35
C PHE A 133 26.21 -8.65 9.00
N LEU A 134 26.92 -9.74 9.25
CA LEU A 134 28.37 -9.81 9.02
C LEU A 134 28.75 -10.50 7.70
N GLU A 135 27.81 -11.17 7.05
CA GLU A 135 28.08 -11.93 5.82
C GLU A 135 27.00 -11.69 4.74
N ASP A 136 25.71 -11.98 5.04
CA ASP A 136 24.67 -12.04 4.01
C ASP A 136 24.31 -10.64 3.47
N ILE A 137 24.15 -9.62 4.31
CA ILE A 137 23.87 -8.24 3.87
C ILE A 137 25.06 -7.66 3.11
N PRO A 138 26.30 -7.72 3.62
CA PRO A 138 27.47 -7.28 2.86
C PRO A 138 27.55 -7.95 1.49
N ALA A 139 27.44 -9.28 1.44
CA ALA A 139 27.50 -10.03 0.18
C ALA A 139 26.37 -9.62 -0.80
N ALA A 140 25.14 -9.47 -0.31
CA ALA A 140 23.99 -9.03 -1.11
C ALA A 140 24.15 -7.63 -1.71
N LEU A 141 24.89 -6.76 -1.00
CA LEU A 141 25.22 -5.40 -1.45
C LEU A 141 26.52 -5.31 -2.26
N GLY A 142 27.21 -6.45 -2.49
CA GLY A 142 28.44 -6.53 -3.28
C GLY A 142 29.73 -6.28 -2.51
N TYR A 143 29.67 -6.31 -1.17
CA TYR A 143 30.82 -6.13 -0.28
C TYR A 143 31.22 -7.46 0.33
N ASN A 144 32.12 -8.18 -0.34
CA ASN A 144 32.59 -9.48 0.16
C ASN A 144 33.77 -9.36 1.12
N ASP A 145 34.53 -8.25 1.05
CA ASP A 145 35.71 -8.00 1.85
C ASP A 145 35.81 -6.55 2.31
N PHE A 146 35.92 -6.34 3.62
CA PHE A 146 36.06 -5.01 4.22
C PHE A 146 37.56 -4.71 4.49
N HIS A 147 38.29 -4.26 3.48
CA HIS A 147 39.74 -4.05 3.61
C HIS A 147 40.16 -2.63 4.02
N ASN A 148 39.24 -1.65 4.00
CA ASN A 148 39.55 -0.30 4.42
C ASN A 148 38.32 0.47 4.94
N GLU A 149 38.57 1.59 5.64
CA GLU A 149 37.50 2.44 6.22
C GLU A 149 36.60 3.08 5.17
N GLU A 150 37.10 3.34 3.97
CA GLU A 150 36.30 3.94 2.88
C GLU A 150 35.21 3.00 2.42
N PHE A 151 35.48 1.69 2.32
CA PHE A 151 34.48 0.68 2.01
C PHE A 151 33.38 0.62 3.07
N ALA A 152 33.74 0.69 4.35
CA ALA A 152 32.78 0.68 5.43
C ALA A 152 31.85 1.91 5.37
N ALA A 153 32.36 3.07 5.03
CA ALA A 153 31.58 4.29 4.88
C ALA A 153 30.59 4.20 3.70
N GLN A 154 31.05 3.74 2.54
CA GLN A 154 30.22 3.54 1.35
C GLN A 154 29.12 2.50 1.62
N TYR A 155 29.47 1.39 2.25
CA TYR A 155 28.52 0.34 2.63
C TYR A 155 27.40 0.87 3.54
N LEU A 156 27.75 1.64 4.58
CA LEU A 156 26.76 2.25 5.47
C LEU A 156 25.88 3.27 4.75
N GLN A 157 26.42 3.99 3.77
CA GLN A 157 25.59 4.89 2.97
C GLN A 157 24.53 4.12 2.16
N LEU A 158 24.86 2.93 1.64
CA LEU A 158 23.88 2.06 0.98
C LEU A 158 22.81 1.57 1.95
N ILE A 159 23.18 1.18 3.17
CA ILE A 159 22.22 0.81 4.22
C ILE A 159 21.30 1.99 4.55
N LYS A 160 21.85 3.20 4.67
CA LYS A 160 21.06 4.41 4.92
C LYS A 160 20.05 4.67 3.80
N THR A 161 20.50 4.56 2.55
CA THR A 161 19.63 4.70 1.37
C THR A 161 18.51 3.65 1.39
N ALA A 162 18.87 2.37 1.64
CA ALA A 162 17.89 1.28 1.70
C ALA A 162 16.85 1.49 2.82
N VAL A 163 17.28 1.88 4.02
CA VAL A 163 16.38 2.18 5.13
C VAL A 163 15.46 3.35 4.79
N HIS A 164 16.00 4.42 4.20
CA HIS A 164 15.21 5.58 3.80
C HIS A 164 14.13 5.21 2.77
N GLU A 165 14.50 4.50 1.69
CA GLU A 165 13.53 4.06 0.68
C GLU A 165 12.43 3.16 1.27
N LEU A 166 12.79 2.23 2.17
CA LEU A 166 11.80 1.39 2.85
C LEU A 166 10.83 2.18 3.72
N VAL A 167 11.27 3.30 4.30
CA VAL A 167 10.40 4.18 5.09
C VAL A 167 9.40 4.92 4.19
N ILE A 168 9.88 5.46 3.06
CA ILE A 168 9.07 6.36 2.21
C ILE A 168 8.30 5.64 1.09
N CYS A 169 8.63 4.38 0.76
CA CYS A 169 8.06 3.69 -0.42
C CYS A 169 6.53 3.63 -0.42
N TYR A 170 5.91 3.53 0.76
CA TYR A 170 4.44 3.54 0.86
C TYR A 170 3.85 4.92 0.62
N ASP A 171 4.51 5.98 1.09
CA ASP A 171 4.07 7.35 0.81
C ASP A 171 4.25 7.68 -0.67
N LEU A 172 5.33 7.22 -1.30
CA LEU A 172 5.50 7.30 -2.76
C LEU A 172 4.44 6.52 -3.53
N PHE A 173 3.95 5.41 -2.98
CA PHE A 173 2.81 4.70 -3.57
C PHE A 173 1.52 5.53 -3.46
N ILE A 174 1.26 6.15 -2.31
CA ILE A 174 0.14 7.08 -2.15
C ILE A 174 0.25 8.27 -3.11
N ASP A 175 1.47 8.81 -3.32
CA ASP A 175 1.70 9.90 -4.28
C ASP A 175 1.35 9.46 -5.71
N ARG A 176 1.71 8.27 -6.14
CA ARG A 176 1.31 7.74 -7.46
C ARG A 176 -0.20 7.56 -7.60
N ILE A 177 -0.90 7.19 -6.53
CA ILE A 177 -2.37 7.13 -6.52
C ILE A 177 -2.94 8.55 -6.67
N GLU A 178 -2.38 9.50 -5.92
CA GLU A 178 -2.77 10.93 -6.00
C GLU A 178 -2.58 11.46 -7.41
N ASP A 179 -1.40 11.26 -8.02
CA ASP A 179 -1.08 11.69 -9.38
C ASP A 179 -2.09 11.15 -10.41
N ALA A 180 -2.46 9.88 -10.28
CA ALA A 180 -3.44 9.27 -11.18
C ALA A 180 -4.83 9.90 -11.03
N VAL A 181 -5.28 10.17 -9.81
CA VAL A 181 -6.59 10.79 -9.53
C VAL A 181 -6.61 12.25 -9.93
N VAL A 182 -5.60 13.01 -9.50
CA VAL A 182 -5.46 14.44 -9.80
C VAL A 182 -5.33 14.67 -11.30
N GLY A 183 -4.51 13.85 -11.99
CA GLY A 183 -4.37 13.92 -13.44
C GLY A 183 -5.67 13.58 -14.17
N TYR A 184 -6.41 12.55 -13.73
CA TYR A 184 -7.67 12.15 -14.34
C TYR A 184 -8.77 13.22 -14.19
N LEU A 185 -8.87 13.84 -13.01
CA LEU A 185 -9.93 14.81 -12.67
C LEU A 185 -9.55 16.27 -12.97
N GLY A 186 -8.30 16.53 -13.38
CA GLY A 186 -7.81 17.89 -13.62
C GLY A 186 -7.74 18.74 -12.36
N LEU A 187 -7.35 18.16 -11.22
CA LEU A 187 -7.31 18.82 -9.90
C LEU A 187 -5.92 19.42 -9.60
N PRO A 188 -5.81 20.38 -8.67
CA PRO A 188 -4.52 20.86 -8.20
C PRO A 188 -3.83 19.82 -7.30
N HIS A 189 -2.48 19.75 -7.29
CA HIS A 189 -1.69 18.92 -6.39
C HIS A 189 -1.59 19.53 -4.97
N ASP A 190 -2.73 19.78 -4.35
CA ASP A 190 -2.87 20.31 -2.99
C ASP A 190 -4.04 19.58 -2.34
N TYR A 191 -3.74 18.68 -1.39
CA TYR A 191 -4.75 17.80 -0.78
C TYR A 191 -5.95 18.56 -0.22
N ILE A 192 -5.72 19.64 0.51
CA ILE A 192 -6.80 20.41 1.15
C ILE A 192 -7.73 20.97 0.08
N LYS A 193 -7.14 21.62 -0.94
CA LYS A 193 -7.91 22.24 -2.03
C LYS A 193 -8.67 21.22 -2.85
N TYR A 194 -8.01 20.15 -3.31
CA TYR A 194 -8.74 19.19 -4.14
C TYR A 194 -9.77 18.39 -3.36
N LYS A 195 -9.56 18.17 -2.07
CA LYS A 195 -10.56 17.54 -1.21
C LYS A 195 -11.83 18.39 -1.10
N GLU A 196 -11.69 19.71 -0.92
CA GLU A 196 -12.81 20.64 -0.92
C GLU A 196 -13.55 20.61 -2.27
N ILE A 197 -12.81 20.63 -3.39
CA ILE A 197 -13.39 20.56 -4.74
C ILE A 197 -14.17 19.24 -4.91
N LEU A 198 -13.62 18.09 -4.49
CA LEU A 198 -14.30 16.79 -4.57
C LEU A 198 -15.60 16.79 -3.75
N VAL A 199 -15.56 17.32 -2.53
CA VAL A 199 -16.75 17.42 -1.69
C VAL A 199 -17.81 18.33 -2.34
N GLN A 200 -17.41 19.51 -2.81
CA GLN A 200 -18.32 20.42 -3.50
C GLN A 200 -18.93 19.78 -4.76
N ARG A 201 -18.10 19.12 -5.58
CA ARG A 201 -18.50 18.51 -6.86
C ARG A 201 -19.47 17.37 -6.67
N TYR A 202 -19.27 16.51 -5.66
CA TYR A 202 -20.02 15.26 -5.52
C TYR A 202 -21.10 15.26 -4.43
N SER A 203 -21.17 16.28 -3.57
CA SER A 203 -22.14 16.34 -2.47
C SER A 203 -23.61 16.30 -2.91
N SER A 204 -23.89 16.78 -4.12
CA SER A 204 -25.24 16.85 -4.68
C SER A 204 -25.68 15.58 -5.42
N ILE A 205 -24.80 14.58 -5.58
CA ILE A 205 -25.14 13.34 -6.31
C ILE A 205 -26.29 12.60 -5.60
N ASN A 206 -27.32 12.25 -6.37
CA ASN A 206 -28.42 11.42 -5.88
C ASN A 206 -27.95 9.97 -5.69
N LYS A 207 -27.77 9.59 -4.42
CA LYS A 207 -27.30 8.25 -4.03
C LYS A 207 -28.21 7.11 -4.48
N GLY A 208 -29.48 7.40 -4.80
CA GLY A 208 -30.44 6.40 -5.30
C GLY A 208 -30.13 5.92 -6.72
N LEU A 209 -29.35 6.68 -7.48
CA LEU A 209 -28.93 6.33 -8.85
C LEU A 209 -27.67 5.47 -8.88
N LEU A 210 -26.92 5.39 -7.78
CA LEU A 210 -25.63 4.73 -7.70
C LEU A 210 -25.76 3.25 -7.41
N THR A 211 -24.82 2.45 -7.96
CA THR A 211 -24.62 1.07 -7.53
C THR A 211 -24.19 1.03 -6.06
N THR A 212 -24.32 -0.11 -5.39
CA THR A 212 -23.86 -0.27 -3.99
C THR A 212 -22.40 0.10 -3.82
N LYS A 213 -21.54 -0.29 -4.78
CA LYS A 213 -20.09 0.00 -4.75
C LYS A 213 -19.84 1.49 -4.93
N SER A 214 -20.45 2.13 -5.93
CA SER A 214 -20.27 3.56 -6.21
C SER A 214 -20.84 4.43 -5.08
N LYS A 215 -21.93 3.98 -4.41
CA LYS A 215 -22.47 4.65 -3.22
C LYS A 215 -21.48 4.58 -2.05
N SER A 216 -20.93 3.40 -1.77
CA SER A 216 -19.90 3.24 -0.72
C SER A 216 -18.64 4.05 -1.04
N PHE A 217 -18.25 4.13 -2.31
CA PHE A 217 -17.13 4.93 -2.77
C PHE A 217 -17.40 6.42 -2.55
N LEU A 218 -18.56 6.93 -2.98
CA LEU A 218 -18.99 8.31 -2.75
C LEU A 218 -18.98 8.67 -1.26
N ASP A 219 -19.54 7.80 -0.41
CA ASP A 219 -19.56 8.05 1.04
C ASP A 219 -18.11 8.19 1.60
N ARG A 220 -17.14 7.44 1.09
CA ARG A 220 -15.73 7.58 1.48
C ARG A 220 -15.07 8.82 0.91
N VAL A 221 -15.39 9.18 -0.34
CA VAL A 221 -14.90 10.42 -0.96
C VAL A 221 -15.40 11.64 -0.20
N LEU A 222 -16.65 11.64 0.27
CA LEU A 222 -17.24 12.76 1.04
C LEU A 222 -16.83 12.77 2.52
N ALA A 223 -16.43 11.62 3.07
CA ALA A 223 -16.05 11.51 4.47
C ALA A 223 -14.85 12.44 4.82
N PRO A 224 -14.84 13.05 6.02
CA PRO A 224 -13.69 13.83 6.46
C PRO A 224 -12.44 12.94 6.57
N SER A 225 -11.29 13.52 6.23
CA SER A 225 -9.98 12.90 6.38
C SER A 225 -8.92 13.96 6.58
N ASP A 226 -8.00 13.72 7.52
CA ASP A 226 -7.04 14.74 7.96
C ASP A 226 -5.90 14.94 6.96
N ASN A 227 -5.59 13.87 6.20
CA ASN A 227 -4.50 13.89 5.23
C ASN A 227 -4.79 12.97 4.03
N LYS A 228 -3.96 13.10 2.97
CA LYS A 228 -4.11 12.34 1.73
C LYS A 228 -3.96 10.82 1.93
N ARG A 229 -3.08 10.39 2.82
CA ARG A 229 -2.86 8.96 3.09
C ARG A 229 -4.13 8.31 3.63
N GLU A 230 -4.73 8.90 4.66
CA GLU A 230 -6.00 8.42 5.22
C GLU A 230 -7.12 8.42 4.19
N PHE A 231 -7.18 9.47 3.36
CA PHE A 231 -8.17 9.57 2.28
C PHE A 231 -8.04 8.41 1.29
N TYR A 232 -6.84 8.17 0.75
CA TYR A 232 -6.62 7.08 -0.22
C TYR A 232 -6.76 5.70 0.40
N GLU A 233 -6.39 5.50 1.66
CA GLU A 233 -6.64 4.26 2.38
C GLU A 233 -8.15 3.96 2.52
N LYS A 234 -8.97 4.97 2.80
CA LYS A 234 -10.43 4.84 2.91
C LYS A 234 -11.09 4.51 1.58
N ILE A 235 -10.78 5.24 0.51
CA ILE A 235 -11.37 4.99 -0.81
C ILE A 235 -10.82 3.71 -1.45
N GLY A 236 -9.55 3.43 -1.28
CA GLY A 236 -8.88 2.26 -1.83
C GLY A 236 -9.46 0.94 -1.28
N LEU A 237 -9.92 0.94 -0.01
CA LEU A 237 -10.61 -0.19 0.57
C LEU A 237 -11.87 -0.57 -0.22
N VAL A 238 -12.60 0.40 -0.79
CA VAL A 238 -13.79 0.13 -1.61
C VAL A 238 -13.42 -0.37 -3.01
N VAL A 239 -12.27 0.03 -3.53
CA VAL A 239 -11.84 -0.36 -4.88
C VAL A 239 -11.53 -1.86 -4.97
N PHE A 240 -10.79 -2.39 -3.97
CA PHE A 240 -10.29 -3.78 -3.96
C PHE A 240 -10.80 -4.65 -2.79
N ASP A 241 -11.72 -4.14 -1.96
CA ASP A 241 -12.27 -4.80 -0.77
C ASP A 241 -11.18 -5.27 0.22
N ARG A 242 -10.01 -4.62 0.19
CA ARG A 242 -8.86 -4.88 1.06
C ARG A 242 -8.01 -3.61 1.21
N LYS A 243 -7.16 -3.61 2.24
CA LYS A 243 -6.25 -2.48 2.50
C LYS A 243 -5.27 -2.28 1.34
N ILE A 244 -5.06 -1.04 0.94
CA ILE A 244 -4.13 -0.71 -0.17
C ILE A 244 -2.67 -1.09 0.12
N GLU A 245 -2.26 -1.15 1.39
CA GLU A 245 -0.94 -1.66 1.77
C GLU A 245 -0.69 -3.13 1.36
N SER A 246 -1.75 -3.86 0.98
CA SER A 246 -1.67 -5.26 0.53
C SER A 246 -1.66 -5.42 -0.99
N ILE A 247 -1.65 -4.32 -1.74
CA ILE A 247 -1.58 -4.32 -3.20
C ILE A 247 -0.16 -4.69 -3.63
N GLU A 248 -0.05 -5.66 -4.53
CA GLU A 248 1.22 -6.04 -5.13
C GLU A 248 1.51 -5.18 -6.36
N ASP A 249 2.81 -5.05 -6.72
CA ASP A 249 3.24 -4.21 -7.84
C ASP A 249 2.53 -4.52 -9.16
N LYS A 250 2.23 -5.81 -9.42
CA LYS A 250 1.50 -6.26 -10.62
C LYS A 250 0.03 -5.87 -10.65
N GLU A 251 -0.55 -5.55 -9.49
CA GLU A 251 -1.95 -5.18 -9.32
C GLU A 251 -2.16 -3.66 -9.35
N GLU A 252 -1.09 -2.88 -9.20
CA GLU A 252 -1.17 -1.42 -9.10
C GLU A 252 -1.88 -0.79 -10.30
N ALA A 253 -1.55 -1.21 -11.53
CA ALA A 253 -2.18 -0.68 -12.73
C ALA A 253 -3.69 -0.95 -12.77
N LEU A 254 -4.11 -2.16 -12.37
CA LEU A 254 -5.53 -2.53 -12.29
C LEU A 254 -6.23 -1.73 -11.18
N PHE A 255 -5.57 -1.55 -10.05
CA PHE A 255 -6.11 -0.73 -8.95
C PHE A 255 -6.36 0.71 -9.39
N LEU A 256 -5.39 1.34 -10.05
CA LEU A 256 -5.51 2.71 -10.56
C LEU A 256 -6.61 2.82 -11.60
N SER A 257 -6.72 1.86 -12.52
CA SER A 257 -7.79 1.80 -13.51
C SER A 257 -9.19 1.70 -12.86
N ASN A 258 -9.35 0.83 -11.86
CA ASN A 258 -10.62 0.71 -11.15
C ASN A 258 -10.97 1.97 -10.34
N LEU A 259 -9.95 2.61 -9.74
CA LEU A 259 -10.13 3.84 -8.99
C LEU A 259 -10.60 4.99 -9.90
N THR A 260 -9.93 5.19 -11.04
CA THR A 260 -10.32 6.22 -12.03
C THR A 260 -11.67 5.91 -12.65
N HIS A 261 -12.01 4.64 -12.86
CA HIS A 261 -13.34 4.24 -13.33
C HIS A 261 -14.44 4.65 -12.34
N LEU A 262 -14.25 4.43 -11.02
CA LEU A 262 -15.23 4.84 -10.00
C LEU A 262 -15.39 6.37 -9.94
N PHE A 263 -14.30 7.13 -10.09
CA PHE A 263 -14.41 8.58 -10.22
C PHE A 263 -15.16 8.97 -11.50
N GLY A 264 -14.89 8.29 -12.63
CA GLY A 264 -15.60 8.51 -13.88
C GLY A 264 -17.11 8.23 -13.78
N GLU A 265 -17.50 7.24 -12.96
CA GLU A 265 -18.92 7.04 -12.65
C GLU A 265 -19.49 8.22 -11.88
N LEU A 266 -18.79 8.74 -10.87
CA LEU A 266 -19.26 9.92 -10.13
C LEU A 266 -19.39 11.15 -11.05
N GLU A 267 -18.41 11.40 -11.93
CA GLU A 267 -18.47 12.50 -12.91
C GLU A 267 -19.72 12.41 -13.81
N ARG A 268 -20.08 11.19 -14.25
CA ARG A 268 -21.30 10.99 -15.03
C ARG A 268 -22.56 11.40 -14.28
N TYR A 269 -22.63 11.08 -12.99
CA TYR A 269 -23.81 11.40 -12.17
C TYR A 269 -23.85 12.87 -11.73
N THR A 270 -22.76 13.60 -11.68
CA THR A 270 -22.77 15.04 -11.42
C THR A 270 -23.54 15.82 -12.50
N ALA A 271 -23.47 15.37 -13.76
CA ALA A 271 -24.19 16.01 -14.85
C ALA A 271 -25.73 15.99 -14.66
N PHE A 272 -26.27 15.02 -13.92
CA PHE A 272 -27.71 14.99 -13.59
C PHE A 272 -28.10 16.07 -12.56
N ASN A 273 -27.17 16.52 -11.72
CA ASN A 273 -27.45 17.56 -10.72
C ASN A 273 -27.53 18.97 -11.30
N GLU A 274 -27.03 19.12 -12.52
CA GLU A 274 -27.08 20.41 -13.25
C GLU A 274 -28.40 20.58 -14.02
N VAL A 275 -29.33 19.62 -13.89
CA VAL A 275 -30.65 19.74 -14.52
C VAL A 275 -31.42 20.89 -13.87
N ASN A 276 -31.72 21.90 -14.68
CA ASN A 276 -32.56 22.99 -14.25
C ASN A 276 -34.03 22.66 -14.59
N ASN A 277 -34.81 22.29 -13.57
CA ASN A 277 -36.23 21.93 -13.73
C ASN A 277 -37.11 23.04 -14.33
N GLU A 278 -36.63 24.28 -14.37
CA GLU A 278 -37.35 25.38 -15.03
C GLU A 278 -37.08 25.43 -16.54
N THR A 279 -35.84 25.13 -16.97
CA THR A 279 -35.40 25.22 -18.38
C THR A 279 -35.26 23.90 -19.10
N ASP A 280 -34.98 22.82 -18.36
CA ASP A 280 -34.72 21.48 -18.88
C ASP A 280 -35.86 20.53 -18.50
N GLU A 281 -36.13 19.54 -19.34
CA GLU A 281 -37.19 18.55 -19.03
C GLU A 281 -36.63 17.40 -18.19
N VAL A 282 -35.79 16.59 -18.80
CA VAL A 282 -35.16 15.41 -18.16
C VAL A 282 -33.72 15.27 -18.69
N ALA A 283 -32.83 14.86 -17.83
CA ALA A 283 -31.47 14.51 -18.26
C ALA A 283 -31.42 13.01 -18.64
N PHE A 284 -30.82 12.70 -19.78
CA PHE A 284 -30.58 11.34 -20.25
C PHE A 284 -29.07 11.07 -20.34
N ASN A 285 -28.64 9.94 -19.79
CA ASN A 285 -27.28 9.47 -19.96
C ASN A 285 -27.26 8.23 -20.86
N PHE A 286 -26.47 8.29 -21.94
CA PHE A 286 -26.32 7.22 -22.92
C PHE A 286 -24.91 6.66 -22.84
N GLU A 287 -24.81 5.34 -22.76
CA GLU A 287 -23.56 4.61 -22.88
C GLU A 287 -23.69 3.62 -24.03
N LEU A 288 -22.85 3.78 -25.04
CA LEU A 288 -22.92 2.96 -26.25
C LEU A 288 -21.62 2.17 -26.42
N ALA A 289 -21.73 0.84 -26.41
CA ALA A 289 -20.65 -0.07 -26.77
C ALA A 289 -21.01 -0.85 -28.02
N THR A 290 -20.08 -1.00 -28.96
CA THR A 290 -20.30 -1.85 -30.12
C THR A 290 -19.58 -3.19 -29.99
N SER A 291 -20.10 -4.25 -30.59
CA SER A 291 -19.47 -5.59 -30.60
C SER A 291 -18.09 -5.62 -31.27
N LYS A 292 -17.69 -4.56 -31.96
CA LYS A 292 -16.36 -4.39 -32.58
C LYS A 292 -15.33 -3.76 -31.64
N GLY A 293 -15.66 -3.56 -30.35
CA GLY A 293 -14.75 -2.99 -29.35
C GLY A 293 -14.57 -1.47 -29.46
N GLU A 294 -15.33 -0.78 -30.29
CA GLU A 294 -15.37 0.68 -30.29
C GLU A 294 -16.19 1.14 -29.10
N PHE A 295 -15.51 1.62 -28.06
CA PHE A 295 -16.16 2.26 -26.93
C PHE A 295 -16.49 3.71 -27.31
N LYS A 296 -17.77 4.05 -27.29
CA LYS A 296 -18.19 5.45 -27.46
C LYS A 296 -18.54 6.03 -26.10
N SER A 297 -18.01 7.22 -25.86
CA SER A 297 -18.19 7.96 -24.63
C SER A 297 -19.67 8.06 -24.23
N SER A 298 -19.94 7.93 -22.93
CA SER A 298 -21.23 8.31 -22.38
C SER A 298 -21.46 9.81 -22.57
N ARG A 299 -22.67 10.17 -23.01
CA ARG A 299 -23.09 11.57 -23.15
C ARG A 299 -24.34 11.78 -22.34
N THR A 300 -24.39 12.89 -21.61
CA THR A 300 -25.59 13.37 -20.93
C THR A 300 -26.21 14.47 -21.76
N ASP A 301 -27.44 14.27 -22.20
CA ASP A 301 -28.23 15.25 -22.94
C ASP A 301 -29.39 15.74 -22.07
N ARG A 302 -29.65 17.05 -22.13
CA ARG A 302 -30.74 17.77 -21.41
C ARG A 302 -31.59 18.52 -22.44
N PRO A 303 -32.67 17.91 -22.95
CA PRO A 303 -33.57 18.62 -23.88
C PRO A 303 -34.18 19.85 -23.21
N PRO A 304 -34.06 21.05 -23.79
CA PRO A 304 -34.66 22.26 -23.21
C PRO A 304 -36.18 22.25 -23.39
N LYS A 305 -36.93 22.62 -22.33
CA LYS A 305 -38.41 22.66 -22.33
C LYS A 305 -38.96 23.54 -23.43
N VAL A 306 -38.26 24.60 -23.81
CA VAL A 306 -38.69 25.49 -24.90
C VAL A 306 -38.82 24.78 -26.25
N LYS A 307 -38.08 23.67 -26.46
CA LYS A 307 -38.11 22.91 -27.72
C LYS A 307 -39.05 21.69 -27.67
N LEU A 308 -39.80 21.45 -26.60
CA LEU A 308 -40.63 20.28 -26.42
C LEU A 308 -41.73 20.16 -27.52
N ALA A 309 -42.30 21.26 -27.95
CA ALA A 309 -43.29 21.24 -29.03
C ALA A 309 -42.71 20.75 -30.37
N GLU A 310 -41.50 21.20 -30.70
CA GLU A 310 -40.76 20.76 -31.88
C GLU A 310 -40.33 19.30 -31.77
N VAL A 311 -39.86 18.88 -30.57
CA VAL A 311 -39.48 17.51 -30.27
C VAL A 311 -40.69 16.59 -30.42
N ALA A 312 -41.84 16.92 -29.83
CA ALA A 312 -43.05 16.14 -29.90
C ALA A 312 -43.58 15.99 -31.33
N GLU A 313 -43.49 17.02 -32.17
CA GLU A 313 -43.86 16.92 -33.57
C GLU A 313 -42.96 15.95 -34.34
N ILE A 314 -41.64 16.01 -34.12
CA ILE A 314 -40.66 15.11 -34.77
C ILE A 314 -40.86 13.69 -34.25
N GLU A 315 -41.09 13.49 -32.93
CA GLU A 315 -41.34 12.21 -32.28
C GLU A 315 -42.57 11.54 -32.93
N ASN A 316 -43.70 12.24 -33.05
CA ASN A 316 -44.87 11.72 -33.71
C ASN A 316 -44.61 11.29 -35.14
N ARG A 317 -43.78 12.05 -35.90
CA ARG A 317 -43.38 11.67 -37.25
C ARG A 317 -42.49 10.43 -37.27
N ILE A 318 -41.56 10.30 -36.34
CA ILE A 318 -40.72 9.10 -36.17
C ILE A 318 -41.62 7.89 -35.85
N GLN A 319 -42.53 8.02 -34.87
CA GLN A 319 -43.45 6.94 -34.50
C GLN A 319 -44.27 6.43 -35.65
N THR A 320 -44.75 7.31 -36.55
CA THR A 320 -45.49 6.90 -37.75
C THR A 320 -44.64 6.14 -38.80
N LEU A 321 -43.33 6.26 -38.73
CA LEU A 321 -42.38 5.59 -39.64
C LEU A 321 -41.83 4.27 -39.06
N LEU A 322 -41.99 4.04 -37.76
CA LEU A 322 -41.59 2.80 -37.07
C LEU A 322 -42.47 1.63 -37.52
N SER A 323 -41.89 0.44 -37.54
CA SER A 323 -42.55 -0.77 -38.06
C SER A 323 -43.60 -1.36 -37.14
N GLY A 324 -43.66 -0.96 -35.86
CA GLY A 324 -44.42 -1.57 -34.79
C GLY A 324 -43.87 -2.90 -34.27
N ASN A 325 -42.66 -3.24 -34.69
CA ASN A 325 -41.87 -4.34 -34.14
C ASN A 325 -40.82 -3.77 -33.20
N ASP A 326 -40.95 -3.96 -31.91
CA ASP A 326 -40.10 -3.36 -30.88
C ASP A 326 -38.60 -3.66 -31.09
N GLU A 327 -38.23 -4.90 -31.45
CA GLU A 327 -36.84 -5.27 -31.65
C GLU A 327 -36.21 -4.55 -32.84
N LEU A 328 -36.97 -4.46 -33.95
CA LEU A 328 -36.50 -3.79 -35.16
C LEU A 328 -36.42 -2.27 -34.95
N ASP A 329 -37.43 -1.71 -34.33
CA ASP A 329 -37.57 -0.29 -34.07
C ASP A 329 -36.48 0.19 -33.10
N VAL A 330 -36.16 -0.56 -32.03
CA VAL A 330 -35.02 -0.30 -31.13
C VAL A 330 -33.68 -0.37 -31.90
N CYS A 331 -33.50 -1.37 -32.75
CA CYS A 331 -32.29 -1.46 -33.57
C CYS A 331 -32.09 -0.25 -34.50
N ILE A 332 -33.17 0.24 -35.14
CA ILE A 332 -33.14 1.42 -35.99
C ILE A 332 -32.80 2.67 -35.17
N LEU A 333 -33.47 2.88 -34.06
CA LEU A 333 -33.24 4.04 -33.22
C LEU A 333 -31.81 4.07 -32.63
N LEU A 334 -31.29 2.93 -32.16
CA LEU A 334 -29.91 2.80 -31.69
C LEU A 334 -28.90 3.08 -32.80
N LYS A 335 -29.16 2.63 -34.03
CA LYS A 335 -28.27 2.92 -35.18
C LYS A 335 -28.25 4.40 -35.49
N MET A 336 -29.42 5.04 -35.55
CA MET A 336 -29.53 6.48 -35.77
C MET A 336 -28.85 7.30 -34.65
N LEU A 337 -29.03 6.91 -33.40
CA LEU A 337 -28.38 7.53 -32.26
C LEU A 337 -26.85 7.41 -32.36
N ASN A 338 -26.37 6.21 -32.69
CA ASN A 338 -24.95 5.97 -32.90
C ASN A 338 -24.34 6.85 -34.01
N GLU A 339 -25.06 7.09 -35.09
CA GLU A 339 -24.63 7.97 -36.18
C GLU A 339 -24.61 9.44 -35.76
N LYS A 340 -25.49 9.88 -34.89
CA LYS A 340 -25.57 11.25 -34.36
C LYS A 340 -24.55 11.53 -33.25
N LEU A 341 -24.14 10.51 -32.50
CA LEU A 341 -23.14 10.63 -31.44
C LEU A 341 -21.69 10.53 -31.97
N ARG A 342 -21.50 10.20 -33.26
CA ARG A 342 -20.21 10.27 -33.95
C ARG A 342 -19.85 11.72 -34.23
#